data_9c713bcfb90c1f3f30b67415dec8954a
#
_entry.id   9c713bcfb90c1f3f30b67415dec8954a
#
_cell.length_a   1.000
_cell.length_b   1.000
_cell.length_c   1.000
_cell.angle_alpha   90.00
_cell.angle_beta   90.00
_cell.angle_gamma   90.00
#
_symmetry.space_group_name_H-M   'P 1'
#
loop_
_entity.id
_entity.type
_entity.pdbx_description
1 polymer ?
#
loop_
_entity_poly.entity_id
_entity_poly.type
_entity_poly.pdbx_seq_one_letter_code
_entity_poly.pdbx_strand_id
1 'polypeptide(L)'
;LIYTEAGEEKEFVFSISRELFELYDERVDERTVPQGMYGLELGFSVQDIRAAQKIEVTPVFPVPKQIQGWDKTERLLETKAGEQIFEELYRKITEKAGGIFAQRLKEEKNVREMLLSQPIRIVHLMIWNEMTDSELIAILEKVNQELYHDYREKMRSLEKK
;
A
#
# COMPACT_ATOMS: atom_id res chain seq x y z
N LEU A 1 29.11 -17.40 -25.53
CA LEU A 1 29.67 -18.71 -25.20
C LEU A 1 30.98 -18.49 -24.47
N ILE A 2 31.10 -19.07 -23.25
CA ILE A 2 32.30 -18.96 -22.44
C ILE A 2 32.98 -20.32 -22.48
N TYR A 3 34.24 -20.33 -22.93
CA TYR A 3 35.06 -21.54 -22.93
C TYR A 3 36.01 -21.51 -21.75
N THR A 4 36.09 -22.61 -21.02
CA THR A 4 37.08 -22.86 -19.97
C THR A 4 37.86 -24.09 -20.29
N GLU A 5 39.15 -24.09 -20.02
CA GLU A 5 39.99 -25.28 -20.10
C GLU A 5 39.83 -26.17 -18.88
N ALA A 6 40.23 -27.43 -18.97
CA ALA A 6 40.13 -28.36 -17.84
C ALA A 6 41.00 -27.85 -16.66
N GLY A 7 40.36 -27.61 -15.50
CA GLY A 7 41.04 -27.09 -14.31
C GLY A 7 41.13 -25.56 -14.23
N GLU A 8 40.63 -24.85 -15.22
CA GLU A 8 40.59 -23.38 -15.20
C GLU A 8 39.37 -22.89 -14.39
N GLU A 9 39.59 -21.94 -13.45
CA GLU A 9 38.55 -21.21 -12.72
C GLU A 9 38.40 -19.82 -13.33
N LYS A 10 37.16 -19.42 -13.63
CA LYS A 10 36.83 -18.07 -14.13
C LYS A 10 35.76 -17.44 -13.28
N GLU A 11 35.97 -16.18 -12.91
CA GLU A 11 34.96 -15.37 -12.27
C GLU A 11 34.11 -14.65 -13.33
N PHE A 12 32.80 -14.69 -13.15
CA PHE A 12 31.85 -14.02 -14.03
C PHE A 12 30.97 -13.10 -13.21
N VAL A 13 30.75 -11.88 -13.73
CA VAL A 13 29.84 -10.91 -13.18
C VAL A 13 28.65 -10.77 -14.11
N PHE A 14 27.46 -11.03 -13.57
CA PHE A 14 26.19 -10.85 -14.28
C PHE A 14 25.49 -9.62 -13.74
N SER A 15 25.09 -8.71 -14.63
CA SER A 15 24.20 -7.63 -14.29
C SER A 15 22.76 -8.07 -14.55
N ILE A 16 21.93 -8.00 -13.51
CA ILE A 16 20.51 -8.33 -13.62
C ILE A 16 19.76 -6.99 -13.69
N SER A 17 19.05 -6.77 -14.78
CA SER A 17 18.32 -5.52 -14.96
C SER A 17 17.05 -5.50 -14.11
N ARG A 18 16.59 -4.29 -13.75
CA ARG A 18 15.39 -4.05 -12.94
C ARG A 18 14.14 -4.67 -13.59
N GLU A 19 14.05 -4.60 -14.90
CA GLU A 19 12.88 -5.08 -15.67
C GLU A 19 12.58 -6.58 -15.43
N LEU A 20 13.60 -7.37 -15.05
CA LEU A 20 13.41 -8.78 -14.71
C LEU A 20 12.67 -9.01 -13.39
N PHE A 21 12.60 -8.00 -12.54
CA PHE A 21 11.85 -8.03 -11.28
C PHE A 21 10.47 -7.39 -11.40
N GLU A 22 10.15 -6.76 -12.53
CA GLU A 22 8.92 -6.01 -12.71
C GLU A 22 7.74 -6.94 -13.02
N LEU A 23 6.65 -6.74 -12.27
CA LEU A 23 5.35 -7.32 -12.54
C LEU A 23 4.35 -6.19 -12.84
N TYR A 24 3.36 -6.47 -13.68
CA TYR A 24 2.27 -5.54 -13.91
C TYR A 24 1.35 -5.50 -12.69
N ASP A 25 1.13 -4.32 -12.13
CA ASP A 25 0.24 -4.10 -10.99
C ASP A 25 -1.00 -3.33 -11.47
N GLU A 26 -2.14 -4.02 -11.52
CA GLU A 26 -3.41 -3.48 -11.99
C GLU A 26 -3.90 -2.28 -11.15
N ARG A 27 -3.50 -2.19 -9.89
CA ARG A 27 -3.91 -1.10 -9.00
C ARG A 27 -3.37 0.26 -9.45
N VAL A 28 -2.17 0.25 -10.00
CA VAL A 28 -1.48 1.46 -10.49
C VAL A 28 -1.37 1.51 -12.00
N ASP A 29 -1.84 0.46 -12.71
CA ASP A 29 -1.80 0.35 -14.18
C ASP A 29 -0.38 0.55 -14.74
N GLU A 30 0.63 0.03 -14.04
CA GLU A 30 2.05 0.17 -14.39
C GLU A 30 2.85 -1.09 -13.99
N ARG A 31 4.05 -1.23 -14.58
CA ARG A 31 5.01 -2.24 -14.13
C ARG A 31 5.74 -1.75 -12.88
N THR A 32 5.75 -2.57 -11.86
CA THR A 32 6.35 -2.26 -10.56
C THR A 32 7.23 -3.42 -10.10
N VAL A 33 8.20 -3.15 -9.25
CA VAL A 33 9.01 -4.17 -8.58
C VAL A 33 8.37 -4.48 -7.23
N PRO A 34 7.71 -5.63 -7.06
CA PRO A 34 7.19 -6.02 -5.76
C PRO A 34 8.29 -6.21 -4.72
N GLN A 35 8.04 -5.79 -3.50
CA GLN A 35 8.91 -6.15 -2.39
C GLN A 35 8.80 -7.64 -2.09
N GLY A 36 9.93 -8.31 -1.92
CA GLY A 36 9.92 -9.72 -1.55
C GLY A 36 11.25 -10.43 -1.71
N MET A 37 11.20 -11.73 -1.44
CA MET A 37 12.32 -12.64 -1.65
C MET A 37 12.29 -13.20 -3.07
N TYR A 38 13.36 -13.01 -3.82
CA TYR A 38 13.54 -13.51 -5.17
C TYR A 38 14.60 -14.61 -5.18
N GLY A 39 14.34 -15.67 -5.94
CA GLY A 39 15.31 -16.73 -6.20
C GLY A 39 16.13 -16.39 -7.45
N LEU A 40 17.44 -16.33 -7.31
CA LEU A 40 18.36 -16.30 -8.45
C LEU A 40 18.91 -17.70 -8.66
N GLU A 41 18.72 -18.24 -9.85
CA GLU A 41 19.16 -19.58 -10.21
C GLU A 41 20.12 -19.50 -11.39
N LEU A 42 21.27 -20.15 -11.26
CA LEU A 42 22.26 -20.29 -12.30
C LEU A 42 22.32 -21.75 -12.74
N GLY A 43 22.17 -22.00 -14.01
CA GLY A 43 22.19 -23.36 -14.55
C GLY A 43 22.42 -23.39 -16.05
N PHE A 44 22.64 -24.59 -16.60
CA PHE A 44 22.74 -24.79 -18.03
C PHE A 44 21.36 -24.84 -18.70
N SER A 45 20.33 -25.19 -17.93
CA SER A 45 18.93 -25.16 -18.34
C SER A 45 18.03 -25.07 -17.12
N VAL A 46 16.70 -24.86 -17.30
CA VAL A 46 15.71 -24.89 -16.24
C VAL A 46 15.64 -26.22 -15.46
N GLN A 47 16.18 -27.28 -16.03
CA GLN A 47 16.24 -28.61 -15.41
C GLN A 47 17.64 -28.91 -14.81
N ASP A 48 18.65 -28.11 -15.09
CA ASP A 48 20.02 -28.30 -14.64
C ASP A 48 20.52 -27.02 -13.90
N ILE A 49 19.97 -26.81 -12.70
CA ILE A 49 20.34 -25.71 -11.81
C ILE A 49 21.61 -26.09 -11.05
N ARG A 50 22.63 -25.25 -11.12
CA ARG A 50 23.96 -25.48 -10.52
C ARG A 50 24.17 -24.65 -9.26
N ALA A 51 23.58 -23.46 -9.19
CA ALA A 51 23.62 -22.62 -8.03
C ALA A 51 22.28 -21.89 -7.88
N ALA A 52 21.88 -21.68 -6.65
CA ALA A 52 20.70 -20.89 -6.33
C ALA A 52 20.98 -19.99 -5.12
N GLN A 53 20.52 -18.76 -5.19
CA GLN A 53 20.62 -17.81 -4.09
C GLN A 53 19.31 -17.04 -3.94
N LYS A 54 18.93 -16.75 -2.71
CA LYS A 54 17.81 -15.86 -2.41
C LYS A 54 18.32 -14.46 -2.14
N ILE A 55 17.67 -13.49 -2.74
CA ILE A 55 17.90 -12.05 -2.50
C ILE A 55 16.61 -11.40 -2.04
N GLU A 56 16.71 -10.45 -1.12
CA GLU A 56 15.60 -9.59 -0.77
C GLU A 56 15.63 -8.33 -1.65
N VAL A 57 14.51 -8.07 -2.30
CA VAL A 57 14.33 -6.87 -3.12
C VAL A 57 13.35 -5.95 -2.42
N THR A 58 13.81 -4.73 -2.12
CA THR A 58 12.97 -3.68 -1.54
C THR A 58 12.95 -2.50 -2.50
N PRO A 59 11.79 -2.19 -3.11
CA PRO A 59 11.67 -1.03 -3.98
C PRO A 59 11.84 0.27 -3.18
N VAL A 60 12.48 1.27 -3.76
CA VAL A 60 12.64 2.60 -3.14
C VAL A 60 11.27 3.23 -2.87
N PHE A 61 10.31 2.98 -3.75
CA PHE A 61 8.93 3.43 -3.62
C PHE A 61 7.99 2.24 -3.83
N PRO A 62 7.59 1.56 -2.75
CA PRO A 62 6.63 0.47 -2.86
C PRO A 62 5.24 1.00 -3.22
N VAL A 63 4.49 0.21 -3.98
CA VAL A 63 3.07 0.51 -4.23
C VAL A 63 2.33 0.55 -2.91
N PRO A 64 1.56 1.61 -2.62
CA PRO A 64 0.83 1.72 -1.37
C PRO A 64 -0.20 0.59 -1.23
N LYS A 65 -0.37 0.12 0.00
CA LYS A 65 -1.40 -0.88 0.29
C LYS A 65 -2.78 -0.25 0.18
N GLN A 66 -3.71 -0.96 -0.43
CA GLN A 66 -5.12 -0.57 -0.44
C GLN A 66 -5.63 -0.27 0.96
N ILE A 67 -6.38 0.83 1.10
CA ILE A 67 -7.07 1.17 2.35
C ILE A 67 -8.37 0.37 2.42
N GLN A 68 -8.52 -0.37 3.51
CA GLN A 68 -9.68 -1.23 3.76
C GLN A 68 -10.44 -0.79 5.02
N GLY A 69 -11.69 -1.22 5.15
CA GLY A 69 -12.54 -0.84 6.29
C GLY A 69 -11.99 -1.23 7.67
N TRP A 70 -11.12 -2.22 7.75
CA TRP A 70 -10.47 -2.65 9.00
C TRP A 70 -9.12 -1.99 9.26
N ASP A 71 -8.63 -1.18 8.34
CA ASP A 71 -7.45 -0.34 8.59
C ASP A 71 -7.81 0.78 9.56
N LYS A 72 -6.80 1.31 10.24
CA LYS A 72 -6.98 2.47 11.09
C LYS A 72 -7.45 3.67 10.29
N THR A 73 -8.33 4.45 10.88
CA THR A 73 -8.90 5.65 10.26
C THR A 73 -7.83 6.69 9.88
N GLU A 74 -6.69 6.72 10.58
CA GLU A 74 -5.55 7.57 10.22
C GLU A 74 -5.07 7.37 8.79
N ARG A 75 -5.25 6.18 8.21
CA ARG A 75 -4.89 5.93 6.81
C ARG A 75 -5.69 6.73 5.80
N LEU A 76 -6.89 7.20 6.15
CA LEU A 76 -7.64 8.12 5.29
C LEU A 76 -6.86 9.42 5.03
N LEU A 77 -6.03 9.85 5.99
CA LEU A 77 -5.23 11.07 5.86
C LEU A 77 -4.05 10.92 4.87
N GLU A 78 -3.84 9.74 4.30
CA GLU A 78 -2.85 9.52 3.23
C GLU A 78 -3.25 10.19 1.90
N THR A 79 -4.54 10.61 1.75
CA THR A 79 -5.07 11.29 0.57
C THR A 79 -5.90 12.52 0.96
N LYS A 80 -6.03 13.49 0.05
CA LYS A 80 -6.86 14.68 0.28
C LYS A 80 -8.35 14.34 0.37
N ALA A 81 -8.82 13.42 -0.49
CA ALA A 81 -10.21 12.95 -0.43
C ALA A 81 -10.49 12.26 0.90
N GLY A 82 -9.56 11.43 1.38
CA GLY A 82 -9.69 10.75 2.66
C GLY A 82 -9.68 11.72 3.85
N GLU A 83 -8.85 12.76 3.81
CA GLU A 83 -8.84 13.82 4.83
C GLU A 83 -10.21 14.54 4.89
N GLN A 84 -10.77 14.93 3.73
CA GLN A 84 -12.09 15.57 3.66
C GLN A 84 -13.19 14.67 4.22
N ILE A 85 -13.14 13.38 3.90
CA ILE A 85 -14.09 12.39 4.41
C ILE A 85 -13.96 12.24 5.93
N PHE A 86 -12.73 12.18 6.44
CA PHE A 86 -12.50 12.10 7.88
C PHE A 86 -13.07 13.33 8.61
N GLU A 87 -12.85 14.53 8.08
CA GLU A 87 -13.41 15.76 8.68
C GLU A 87 -14.95 15.75 8.69
N GLU A 88 -15.57 15.24 7.62
CA GLU A 88 -17.02 15.08 7.58
C GLU A 88 -17.52 14.05 8.61
N LEU A 89 -16.86 12.89 8.71
CA LEU A 89 -17.17 11.86 9.71
C LEU A 89 -17.01 12.43 11.13
N TYR A 90 -15.90 13.09 11.39
CA TYR A 90 -15.60 13.74 12.68
C TYR A 90 -16.70 14.74 13.08
N ARG A 91 -17.11 15.62 12.15
CA ARG A 91 -18.17 16.58 12.37
C ARG A 91 -19.50 15.89 12.68
N LYS A 92 -19.92 14.91 11.88
CA LYS A 92 -21.16 14.14 12.11
C LYS A 92 -21.15 13.45 13.47
N ILE A 93 -20.06 12.83 13.86
CA ILE A 93 -19.92 12.14 15.14
C ILE A 93 -20.01 13.16 16.31
N THR A 94 -19.33 14.29 16.22
CA THR A 94 -19.29 15.28 17.31
C THR A 94 -20.59 16.08 17.43
N GLU A 95 -21.27 16.39 16.33
CA GLU A 95 -22.52 17.13 16.32
C GLU A 95 -23.72 16.27 16.76
N LYS A 96 -23.74 14.99 16.39
CA LYS A 96 -24.91 14.12 16.53
C LYS A 96 -24.77 13.03 17.58
N ALA A 97 -23.61 12.94 18.23
CA ALA A 97 -23.42 11.98 19.30
C ALA A 97 -24.43 12.21 20.42
N GLY A 98 -25.36 11.28 20.58
CA GLY A 98 -26.38 11.27 21.63
C GLY A 98 -26.08 10.25 22.73
N GLY A 99 -26.75 10.41 23.89
CA GLY A 99 -26.71 9.43 24.97
C GLY A 99 -25.34 9.20 25.61
N ILE A 100 -25.04 7.95 25.96
CA ILE A 100 -23.79 7.53 26.63
C ILE A 100 -22.56 7.87 25.78
N PHE A 101 -22.69 7.87 24.46
CA PHE A 101 -21.61 8.18 23.53
C PHE A 101 -21.22 9.66 23.58
N ALA A 102 -22.20 10.57 23.64
CA ALA A 102 -21.96 12.01 23.79
C ALA A 102 -21.23 12.34 25.10
N GLN A 103 -21.54 11.61 26.17
CA GLN A 103 -20.87 11.80 27.44
C GLN A 103 -19.41 11.35 27.36
N ARG A 104 -19.11 10.19 26.79
CA ARG A 104 -17.74 9.71 26.57
C ARG A 104 -16.93 10.65 25.66
N LEU A 105 -17.52 11.15 24.57
CA LEU A 105 -16.85 12.12 23.70
C LEU A 105 -16.52 13.45 24.42
N LYS A 106 -17.36 13.88 25.37
CA LYS A 106 -17.10 15.08 26.19
C LYS A 106 -16.00 14.85 27.25
N GLU A 107 -15.86 13.64 27.74
CA GLU A 107 -14.84 13.25 28.74
C GLU A 107 -13.47 13.00 28.07
N GLU A 108 -13.46 12.64 26.76
CA GLU A 108 -12.24 12.40 26.00
C GLU A 108 -11.58 13.71 25.58
N LYS A 109 -10.38 13.96 26.09
CA LYS A 109 -9.61 15.20 25.78
C LYS A 109 -9.18 15.31 24.33
N ASN A 110 -9.10 14.17 23.62
CA ASN A 110 -8.64 14.12 22.25
C ASN A 110 -9.46 13.13 21.40
N VAL A 111 -10.72 13.48 21.16
CA VAL A 111 -11.66 12.69 20.37
C VAL A 111 -11.11 12.41 18.96
N ARG A 112 -10.42 13.38 18.37
CA ARG A 112 -9.84 13.24 17.02
C ARG A 112 -8.83 12.09 16.96
N GLU A 113 -7.87 12.05 17.88
CA GLU A 113 -6.86 10.99 17.95
C GLU A 113 -7.47 9.63 18.26
N MET A 114 -8.45 9.61 19.16
CA MET A 114 -9.20 8.40 19.45
C MET A 114 -9.83 7.83 18.18
N LEU A 115 -10.54 8.64 17.38
CA LEU A 115 -11.18 8.18 16.15
C LEU A 115 -10.16 7.75 15.09
N LEU A 116 -9.05 8.47 14.94
CA LEU A 116 -7.98 8.13 14.01
C LEU A 116 -7.33 6.77 14.35
N SER A 117 -7.26 6.40 15.62
CA SER A 117 -6.71 5.13 16.06
C SER A 117 -7.64 3.93 15.86
N GLN A 118 -8.94 4.17 15.66
CA GLN A 118 -9.93 3.11 15.47
C GLN A 118 -9.97 2.64 14.01
N PRO A 119 -10.41 1.38 13.75
CA PRO A 119 -10.72 0.94 12.41
C PRO A 119 -11.82 1.80 11.76
N ILE A 120 -11.68 2.10 10.46
CA ILE A 120 -12.65 2.90 9.69
C ILE A 120 -14.07 2.35 9.86
N ARG A 121 -14.24 1.02 9.82
CA ARG A 121 -15.54 0.36 9.98
C ARG A 121 -16.15 0.60 11.38
N ILE A 122 -15.33 0.68 12.41
CA ILE A 122 -15.82 1.00 13.78
C ILE A 122 -16.29 2.47 13.84
N VAL A 123 -15.54 3.38 13.25
CA VAL A 123 -15.95 4.80 13.16
C VAL A 123 -17.23 4.94 12.33
N HIS A 124 -17.36 4.21 11.22
CA HIS A 124 -18.58 4.16 10.41
C HIS A 124 -19.79 3.67 11.22
N LEU A 125 -19.66 2.64 12.05
CA LEU A 125 -20.74 2.14 12.90
C LEU A 125 -21.28 3.20 13.89
N MET A 126 -20.51 4.21 14.23
CA MET A 126 -20.96 5.31 15.09
C MET A 126 -22.00 6.21 14.40
N ILE A 127 -22.04 6.18 13.08
CA ILE A 127 -22.95 6.98 12.23
C ILE A 127 -23.73 6.11 11.23
N TRP A 128 -23.93 4.83 11.54
CA TRP A 128 -24.56 3.86 10.64
C TRP A 128 -25.94 4.30 10.10
N ASN A 129 -26.67 5.13 10.85
CA ASN A 129 -27.95 5.70 10.42
C ASN A 129 -27.81 6.79 9.34
N GLU A 130 -26.60 7.30 9.10
CA GLU A 130 -26.33 8.40 8.19
C GLU A 130 -25.42 8.04 7.03
N MET A 131 -24.81 6.87 7.11
CA MET A 131 -23.94 6.32 6.09
C MET A 131 -24.11 4.82 6.00
N THR A 132 -24.51 4.33 4.85
CA THR A 132 -24.68 2.91 4.57
C THR A 132 -23.32 2.22 4.32
N ASP A 133 -23.31 0.90 4.42
CA ASP A 133 -22.13 0.09 4.04
C ASP A 133 -21.71 0.32 2.57
N SER A 134 -22.69 0.49 1.67
CA SER A 134 -22.42 0.77 0.25
C SER A 134 -21.76 2.12 0.04
N GLU A 135 -22.16 3.13 0.78
CA GLU A 135 -21.52 4.45 0.74
C GLU A 135 -20.09 4.39 1.29
N LEU A 136 -19.85 3.64 2.38
CA LEU A 136 -18.49 3.43 2.88
C LEU A 136 -17.60 2.76 1.84
N ILE A 137 -18.11 1.72 1.14
CA ILE A 137 -17.35 1.04 0.08
C ILE A 137 -17.00 2.02 -1.04
N ALA A 138 -17.97 2.80 -1.52
CA ALA A 138 -17.74 3.79 -2.59
C ALA A 138 -16.72 4.87 -2.17
N ILE A 139 -16.75 5.29 -0.90
CA ILE A 139 -15.78 6.21 -0.32
C ILE A 139 -14.38 5.60 -0.34
N LEU A 140 -14.22 4.37 0.12
CA LEU A 140 -12.92 3.68 0.14
C LEU A 140 -12.37 3.46 -1.27
N GLU A 141 -13.24 3.16 -2.24
CA GLU A 141 -12.83 3.06 -3.66
C GLU A 141 -12.27 4.39 -4.16
N LYS A 142 -12.95 5.51 -3.91
CA LYS A 142 -12.50 6.84 -4.29
C LYS A 142 -11.16 7.21 -3.65
N VAL A 143 -11.00 6.95 -2.36
CA VAL A 143 -9.75 7.20 -1.62
C VAL A 143 -8.61 6.37 -2.21
N ASN A 144 -8.85 5.10 -2.52
CA ASN A 144 -7.85 4.22 -3.12
C ASN A 144 -7.48 4.65 -4.55
N GLN A 145 -8.44 5.13 -5.34
CA GLN A 145 -8.16 5.68 -6.68
C GLN A 145 -7.22 6.89 -6.59
N GLU A 146 -7.45 7.81 -5.65
CA GLU A 146 -6.56 8.95 -5.43
C GLU A 146 -5.18 8.50 -4.93
N LEU A 147 -5.12 7.57 -3.98
CA LEU A 147 -3.89 7.01 -3.44
C LEU A 147 -2.98 6.46 -4.55
N TYR A 148 -3.55 5.69 -5.48
CA TYR A 148 -2.81 5.12 -6.60
C TYR A 148 -2.49 6.15 -7.68
N HIS A 149 -3.35 7.15 -7.88
CA HIS A 149 -3.05 8.28 -8.77
C HIS A 149 -1.84 9.06 -8.26
N ASP A 150 -1.82 9.42 -6.99
CA ASP A 150 -0.72 10.17 -6.37
C ASP A 150 0.61 9.38 -6.41
N TYR A 151 0.53 8.06 -6.24
CA TYR A 151 1.69 7.20 -6.42
C TYR A 151 2.25 7.29 -7.85
N ARG A 152 1.39 7.17 -8.89
CA ARG A 152 1.81 7.28 -10.30
C ARG A 152 2.45 8.62 -10.61
N GLU A 153 1.84 9.71 -10.17
CA GLU A 153 2.38 11.06 -10.41
C GLU A 153 3.75 11.23 -9.74
N LYS A 154 3.93 10.69 -8.54
CA LYS A 154 5.21 10.68 -7.84
C LYS A 154 6.25 9.88 -8.63
N MET A 155 5.91 8.68 -9.10
CA MET A 155 6.84 7.84 -9.88
C MET A 155 7.28 8.55 -11.16
N ARG A 156 6.34 9.12 -11.94
CA ARG A 156 6.65 9.89 -13.16
C ARG A 156 7.53 11.11 -12.91
N SER A 157 7.42 11.73 -11.73
CA SER A 157 8.26 12.86 -11.36
C SER A 157 9.71 12.47 -11.09
N LEU A 158 9.95 11.23 -10.67
CA LEU A 158 11.28 10.69 -10.38
C LEU A 158 12.01 10.21 -11.65
N GLU A 159 11.28 9.69 -12.64
CA GLU A 159 11.85 9.25 -13.91
C GLU A 159 12.34 10.41 -14.79
N LYS A 160 11.87 11.62 -14.52
CA LYS A 160 12.26 12.85 -15.27
C LYS A 160 13.54 13.53 -14.73
N LYS A 161 14.09 13.01 -13.64
CA LYS A 161 15.35 13.54 -13.02
C LYS A 161 16.53 12.67 -13.33
#